data_6169492737ea893e2895920e0cbb9e40
#
_entry.id   6169492737ea893e2895920e0cbb9e40
#
_cell.length_a   1.000
_cell.length_b   1.000
_cell.length_c   1.000
_cell.angle_alpha   90.00
_cell.angle_beta   90.00
_cell.angle_gamma   90.00
#
_symmetry.space_group_name_H-M   'P 1'
#
loop_
_entity.id
_entity.type
_entity.pdbx_description
1 polymer ?
#
loop_
_entity_poly.entity_id
_entity_poly.type
_entity_poly.pdbx_seq_one_letter_code
_entity_poly.pdbx_strand_id
1 'polypeptide(L)'
;MKNHEKNIKAFVGALTYKHYLGIIFGSFLTLAGGFLQFNGSKEAKNNQENVQAKPSFAETIRERGEIKIKNIIYKGDLTDNLTGLGEIIWPDRTSYRGVIKKGLPDGEGEMHYPDGRTYRGKLEQGKIQGLGEMQWSDGRSYRGEFKDGIISGKGDFISVNGERFVGDFRDEKPHGNGTLFSPDSSIYMGEMQNGLMQGRGTLAFSGGGLYEGSFMKNQMHGFGEHTSSDGETYKGNFKNGQRHGFGILTFKNGSAYEGEFSNNQPHGEGRLSLEGGEIYKGQFKDGKIEGSGVCESQEEKISCAYFLERGF
;
A
#
# COMPACT_ATOMS: atom_id res chain seq x y z
N MET A 1 18.73 7.35 -21.51
CA MET A 1 18.07 6.05 -21.23
C MET A 1 18.51 5.40 -19.92
N LYS A 2 19.76 5.06 -19.69
CA LYS A 2 20.24 4.46 -18.41
C LYS A 2 19.98 5.29 -17.15
N ASN A 3 19.88 6.61 -17.24
CA ASN A 3 19.62 7.49 -16.09
C ASN A 3 18.13 7.52 -15.65
N HIS A 4 17.19 7.36 -16.60
CA HIS A 4 15.73 7.37 -16.28
C HIS A 4 15.32 6.08 -15.57
N GLU A 5 15.80 4.93 -16.05
CA GLU A 5 15.57 3.63 -15.40
C GLU A 5 16.20 3.53 -14.01
N LYS A 6 17.39 4.15 -13.83
CA LYS A 6 18.01 4.30 -12.51
C LYS A 6 17.17 5.18 -11.58
N ASN A 7 16.55 6.24 -12.10
CA ASN A 7 15.75 7.16 -11.30
C ASN A 7 14.42 6.52 -10.86
N ILE A 8 13.76 5.74 -11.74
CA ILE A 8 12.54 5.01 -11.37
C ILE A 8 12.86 3.90 -10.35
N LYS A 9 13.91 3.12 -10.57
CA LYS A 9 14.36 2.10 -9.59
C LYS A 9 14.85 2.71 -8.28
N ALA A 10 15.51 3.86 -8.32
CA ALA A 10 15.94 4.60 -7.13
C ALA A 10 14.76 5.26 -6.41
N PHE A 11 13.76 5.75 -7.14
CA PHE A 11 12.54 6.31 -6.58
C PHE A 11 11.68 5.24 -5.90
N VAL A 12 11.44 4.11 -6.57
CA VAL A 12 10.72 2.95 -5.99
C VAL A 12 11.53 2.37 -4.81
N GLY A 13 12.86 2.23 -4.93
CA GLY A 13 13.73 1.76 -3.85
C GLY A 13 13.82 2.74 -2.67
N ALA A 14 13.90 4.04 -2.91
CA ALA A 14 13.93 5.06 -1.86
C ALA A 14 12.57 5.23 -1.17
N LEU A 15 11.47 5.07 -1.90
CA LEU A 15 10.10 5.11 -1.37
C LEU A 15 9.80 3.88 -0.51
N THR A 16 10.15 2.69 -0.97
CA THR A 16 9.99 1.45 -0.18
C THR A 16 10.88 1.48 1.07
N TYR A 17 12.11 1.97 0.98
CA TYR A 17 13.04 2.01 2.11
C TYR A 17 12.67 3.10 3.14
N LYS A 18 12.32 4.33 2.72
CA LYS A 18 11.93 5.42 3.65
C LYS A 18 10.59 5.15 4.33
N HIS A 19 9.58 4.61 3.62
CA HIS A 19 8.29 4.28 4.23
C HIS A 19 8.38 3.02 5.10
N TYR A 20 9.17 2.04 4.69
CA TYR A 20 9.40 0.84 5.49
C TYR A 20 10.10 1.17 6.82
N LEU A 21 11.12 2.03 6.80
CA LEU A 21 11.79 2.51 8.02
C LEU A 21 10.92 3.49 8.81
N GLY A 22 10.21 4.41 8.18
CA GLY A 22 9.37 5.40 8.87
C GLY A 22 8.16 4.78 9.58
N ILE A 23 7.51 3.78 8.98
CA ILE A 23 6.34 3.13 9.56
C ILE A 23 6.75 2.08 10.61
N ILE A 24 7.84 1.33 10.39
CA ILE A 24 8.32 0.34 11.35
C ILE A 24 9.04 0.98 12.54
N PHE A 25 9.85 2.03 12.32
CA PHE A 25 10.60 2.67 13.39
C PHE A 25 9.85 3.80 14.09
N GLY A 26 8.93 4.50 13.41
CA GLY A 26 8.13 5.57 14.03
C GLY A 26 7.11 5.07 15.06
N SER A 27 6.62 3.82 14.92
CA SER A 27 5.62 3.25 15.84
C SER A 27 6.20 2.37 16.94
N PHE A 28 7.48 1.99 16.88
CA PHE A 28 8.10 1.06 17.84
C PHE A 28 9.14 1.69 18.76
N LEU A 29 9.55 2.95 18.54
CA LEU A 29 10.55 3.60 19.41
C LEU A 29 9.97 4.17 20.72
N THR A 30 8.66 4.12 20.92
CA THR A 30 8.02 4.59 22.16
C THR A 30 7.84 3.50 23.23
N LEU A 31 8.22 2.25 22.96
CA LEU A 31 8.09 1.15 23.94
C LEU A 31 9.41 0.64 24.53
N ALA A 32 10.56 1.19 24.09
CA ALA A 32 11.85 0.93 24.74
C ALA A 32 12.54 2.27 24.96
N GLY A 33 12.44 2.81 26.18
CA GLY A 33 13.18 4.00 26.60
C GLY A 33 14.69 3.74 26.49
N GLY A 34 15.37 4.44 25.59
CA GLY A 34 16.80 4.35 25.39
C GLY A 34 17.23 5.10 24.11
N PHE A 35 17.59 6.36 24.28
CA PHE A 35 18.28 7.13 23.23
C PHE A 35 19.61 6.47 22.87
N LEU A 36 19.82 6.12 21.60
CA LEU A 36 21.15 5.88 21.05
C LEU A 36 21.40 6.87 19.92
N GLN A 37 22.22 7.86 20.21
CA GLN A 37 22.89 8.69 19.20
C GLN A 37 23.88 7.84 18.42
N PHE A 38 23.76 7.80 17.11
CA PHE A 38 24.77 7.24 16.23
C PHE A 38 25.81 8.32 15.90
N ASN A 39 26.96 8.25 16.57
CA ASN A 39 28.21 8.82 16.08
C ASN A 39 29.00 7.70 15.41
N GLY A 40 29.46 7.99 14.19
CA GLY A 40 30.14 7.04 13.33
C GLY A 40 31.51 6.61 13.79
N SER A 41 31.89 5.49 13.23
CA SER A 41 33.20 4.86 13.06
C SER A 41 33.83 4.13 14.25
N LYS A 42 34.03 2.86 14.00
CA LYS A 42 35.12 1.91 14.29
C LYS A 42 34.75 0.69 15.14
N GLU A 43 35.08 -0.45 14.51
CA GLU A 43 35.43 -1.75 15.08
C GLU A 43 34.33 -2.63 15.68
N ALA A 44 33.91 -3.58 14.83
CA ALA A 44 33.24 -4.80 15.26
C ALA A 44 34.14 -5.56 16.26
N LYS A 45 33.78 -5.56 17.53
CA LYS A 45 34.11 -6.62 18.48
C LYS A 45 32.84 -7.29 18.91
N ASN A 46 32.81 -8.58 18.60
CA ASN A 46 31.87 -9.58 19.07
C ASN A 46 31.55 -9.40 20.55
N ASN A 47 30.39 -8.84 20.87
CA ASN A 47 29.74 -9.08 22.16
C ASN A 47 28.32 -9.57 21.83
N GLN A 48 28.18 -10.89 21.92
CA GLN A 48 26.86 -11.51 22.10
C GLN A 48 26.37 -11.05 23.48
N GLU A 49 25.74 -9.89 23.53
CA GLU A 49 24.83 -9.59 24.62
C GLU A 49 23.61 -10.52 24.47
N ASN A 50 23.54 -11.43 25.41
CA ASN A 50 22.42 -12.30 25.68
C ASN A 50 21.18 -11.42 25.91
N VAL A 51 20.46 -11.07 24.82
CA VAL A 51 19.10 -10.53 24.89
C VAL A 51 18.29 -11.72 25.42
N GLN A 52 18.14 -11.80 26.72
CA GLN A 52 17.16 -12.66 27.35
C GLN A 52 15.81 -12.32 26.72
N ALA A 53 15.34 -13.19 25.82
CA ALA A 53 13.98 -13.14 25.33
C ALA A 53 13.07 -13.02 26.55
N LYS A 54 12.19 -12.00 26.59
CA LYS A 54 11.14 -11.94 27.60
C LYS A 54 10.47 -13.31 27.62
N PRO A 55 10.34 -13.96 28.79
CA PRO A 55 9.78 -15.29 28.87
C PRO A 55 8.42 -15.29 28.16
N SER A 56 8.22 -16.24 27.25
CA SER A 56 6.92 -16.39 26.60
C SER A 56 5.89 -16.64 27.71
N PHE A 57 4.70 -16.07 27.60
CA PHE A 57 3.61 -16.29 28.55
C PHE A 57 3.39 -17.78 28.88
N ALA A 58 3.83 -18.67 27.99
CA ALA A 58 3.76 -20.12 28.17
C ALA A 58 4.59 -20.68 29.38
N GLU A 59 5.65 -20.00 29.80
CA GLU A 59 6.53 -20.50 30.85
C GLU A 59 6.07 -20.10 32.25
N THR A 60 5.28 -19.05 32.42
CA THR A 60 4.90 -18.50 33.72
C THR A 60 3.63 -19.14 34.32
N ILE A 61 2.88 -19.94 33.58
CA ILE A 61 1.54 -20.46 33.96
C ILE A 61 1.57 -21.94 34.40
N ARG A 62 2.71 -22.50 34.60
CA ARG A 62 2.82 -23.93 34.90
C ARG A 62 2.51 -24.25 36.36
N GLU A 63 1.51 -24.22 37.00
CA GLU A 63 1.25 -24.80 38.30
C GLU A 63 0.37 -24.04 39.28
N ARG A 64 -0.87 -23.66 39.03
CA ARG A 64 -1.82 -23.36 40.09
C ARG A 64 -3.27 -23.46 39.65
N GLY A 65 -4.03 -24.17 40.42
CA GLY A 65 -5.48 -24.28 40.57
C GLY A 65 -6.34 -24.03 39.33
N GLU A 66 -7.22 -24.95 39.03
CA GLU A 66 -8.30 -24.78 38.04
C GLU A 66 -9.56 -24.29 38.75
N ILE A 67 -10.15 -23.18 38.32
CA ILE A 67 -11.45 -22.68 38.82
C ILE A 67 -12.46 -22.79 37.69
N LYS A 68 -13.59 -23.45 37.94
CA LYS A 68 -14.66 -23.62 36.94
C LYS A 68 -15.91 -22.84 37.36
N ILE A 69 -16.32 -21.88 36.54
CA ILE A 69 -17.52 -21.05 36.75
C ILE A 69 -18.39 -21.06 35.45
N LYS A 70 -19.62 -21.58 35.55
CA LYS A 70 -20.57 -21.63 34.42
C LYS A 70 -19.96 -22.20 33.12
N ASN A 71 -19.22 -23.32 33.25
CA ASN A 71 -18.51 -23.98 32.15
C ASN A 71 -17.33 -23.19 31.53
N ILE A 72 -16.92 -22.05 32.11
CA ILE A 72 -15.68 -21.38 31.80
C ILE A 72 -14.61 -21.88 32.77
N ILE A 73 -13.46 -22.23 32.24
CA ILE A 73 -12.32 -22.72 33.01
C ILE A 73 -11.30 -21.59 33.12
N TYR A 74 -10.86 -21.32 34.35
CA TYR A 74 -9.79 -20.38 34.65
C TYR A 74 -8.62 -21.16 35.26
N LYS A 75 -7.41 -20.91 34.76
CA LYS A 75 -6.15 -21.51 35.25
C LYS A 75 -5.12 -20.43 35.48
N GLY A 76 -4.28 -20.57 36.48
CA GLY A 76 -3.15 -19.66 36.71
C GLY A 76 -3.11 -19.06 38.10
N ASP A 77 -2.30 -18.01 38.26
CA ASP A 77 -2.13 -17.28 39.51
C ASP A 77 -3.18 -16.19 39.64
N LEU A 78 -4.37 -16.60 40.05
CA LEU A 78 -5.55 -15.74 40.14
C LEU A 78 -6.00 -15.56 41.60
N THR A 79 -6.36 -14.33 41.93
CA THR A 79 -7.00 -14.00 43.20
C THR A 79 -8.46 -14.47 43.23
N ASP A 80 -9.12 -14.41 44.40
CA ASP A 80 -10.53 -14.81 44.56
C ASP A 80 -11.51 -14.05 43.64
N ASN A 81 -11.14 -12.84 43.20
CA ASN A 81 -11.92 -12.06 42.22
C ASN A 81 -11.46 -12.31 40.78
N LEU A 82 -10.76 -13.40 40.49
CA LEU A 82 -10.24 -13.79 39.19
C LEU A 82 -9.36 -12.69 38.52
N THR A 83 -8.40 -12.17 39.30
CA THR A 83 -7.46 -11.15 38.78
C THR A 83 -6.04 -11.69 38.93
N GLY A 84 -5.23 -11.63 37.85
CA GLY A 84 -3.85 -12.10 37.81
C GLY A 84 -3.41 -12.49 36.41
N LEU A 85 -2.36 -13.31 36.34
CA LEU A 85 -1.92 -13.93 35.09
C LEU A 85 -2.50 -15.34 34.99
N GLY A 86 -3.13 -15.63 33.82
CA GLY A 86 -3.79 -16.91 33.69
C GLY A 86 -4.26 -17.23 32.27
N GLU A 87 -5.04 -18.29 32.23
CA GLU A 87 -5.72 -18.77 31.04
C GLU A 87 -7.22 -18.83 31.31
N ILE A 88 -8.00 -18.42 30.32
CA ILE A 88 -9.46 -18.59 30.28
C ILE A 88 -9.78 -19.53 29.12
N ILE A 89 -10.60 -20.53 29.37
CA ILE A 89 -11.11 -21.43 28.31
C ILE A 89 -12.63 -21.37 28.36
N TRP A 90 -13.23 -20.90 27.25
CA TRP A 90 -14.68 -20.80 27.09
C TRP A 90 -15.28 -22.12 26.55
N PRO A 91 -16.60 -22.32 26.69
CA PRO A 91 -17.28 -23.55 26.24
C PRO A 91 -17.18 -23.80 24.72
N ASP A 92 -17.04 -22.76 23.92
CA ASP A 92 -16.84 -22.82 22.47
C ASP A 92 -15.40 -23.19 22.07
N ARG A 93 -14.52 -23.44 23.05
CA ARG A 93 -13.07 -23.71 22.91
C ARG A 93 -12.23 -22.49 22.55
N THR A 94 -12.79 -21.28 22.53
CA THR A 94 -11.97 -20.07 22.55
C THR A 94 -11.09 -20.13 23.80
N SER A 95 -9.82 -19.75 23.70
CA SER A 95 -8.95 -19.63 24.85
C SER A 95 -8.19 -18.30 24.82
N TYR A 96 -7.93 -17.78 26.01
CA TYR A 96 -7.12 -16.59 26.24
C TYR A 96 -6.03 -16.91 27.24
N ARG A 97 -4.84 -16.41 27.00
CA ARG A 97 -3.71 -16.50 27.93
C ARG A 97 -3.07 -15.13 28.08
N GLY A 98 -3.07 -14.62 29.31
CA GLY A 98 -2.54 -13.28 29.57
C GLY A 98 -3.03 -12.69 30.89
N VAL A 99 -3.11 -11.36 30.93
CA VAL A 99 -3.61 -10.62 32.09
C VAL A 99 -5.13 -10.73 32.18
N ILE A 100 -5.62 -11.23 33.30
CA ILE A 100 -7.04 -11.37 33.61
C ILE A 100 -7.39 -10.38 34.72
N LYS A 101 -8.51 -9.71 34.59
CA LYS A 101 -9.02 -8.79 35.60
C LYS A 101 -10.52 -8.96 35.77
N LYS A 102 -10.93 -9.31 37.00
CA LYS A 102 -12.34 -9.61 37.32
C LYS A 102 -12.95 -10.66 36.38
N GLY A 103 -12.19 -11.69 36.02
CA GLY A 103 -12.63 -12.77 35.14
C GLY A 103 -12.67 -12.44 33.63
N LEU A 104 -12.18 -11.29 33.21
CA LEU A 104 -12.10 -10.90 31.80
C LEU A 104 -10.65 -10.68 31.36
N PRO A 105 -10.33 -10.93 30.08
CA PRO A 105 -9.08 -10.45 29.47
C PRO A 105 -8.94 -8.93 29.64
N ASP A 106 -7.87 -8.44 30.27
CA ASP A 106 -7.66 -7.01 30.51
C ASP A 106 -6.15 -6.74 30.66
N GLY A 107 -5.49 -6.48 29.57
CA GLY A 107 -4.06 -6.29 29.43
C GLY A 107 -3.50 -7.00 28.19
N GLU A 108 -2.19 -7.24 28.17
CA GLU A 108 -1.54 -7.98 27.10
C GLU A 108 -1.84 -9.48 27.20
N GLY A 109 -2.08 -10.11 26.04
CA GLY A 109 -2.35 -11.54 26.00
C GLY A 109 -2.48 -12.09 24.59
N GLU A 110 -2.76 -13.39 24.56
CA GLU A 110 -2.94 -14.16 23.32
C GLU A 110 -4.28 -14.88 23.36
N MET A 111 -5.04 -14.79 22.27
CA MET A 111 -6.34 -15.43 22.13
C MET A 111 -6.32 -16.40 20.94
N HIS A 112 -6.87 -17.58 21.16
CA HIS A 112 -7.05 -18.60 20.13
C HIS A 112 -8.53 -18.86 19.94
N TYR A 113 -8.99 -18.80 18.71
CA TYR A 113 -10.39 -19.01 18.34
C TYR A 113 -10.59 -20.41 17.73
N PRO A 114 -11.78 -21.00 17.85
CA PRO A 114 -12.07 -22.33 17.31
C PRO A 114 -11.93 -22.43 15.78
N ASP A 115 -12.07 -21.33 15.08
CA ASP A 115 -11.89 -21.23 13.63
C ASP A 115 -10.43 -21.15 13.17
N GLY A 116 -9.50 -21.25 14.12
CA GLY A 116 -8.06 -21.21 13.89
C GLY A 116 -7.46 -19.80 13.83
N ARG A 117 -8.26 -18.76 14.04
CA ARG A 117 -7.71 -17.41 14.22
C ARG A 117 -6.93 -17.32 15.52
N THR A 118 -5.86 -16.52 15.52
CA THR A 118 -5.12 -16.14 16.72
C THR A 118 -4.99 -14.63 16.79
N TYR A 119 -5.05 -14.09 18.01
CA TYR A 119 -4.79 -12.68 18.28
C TYR A 119 -3.74 -12.56 19.37
N ARG A 120 -2.81 -11.63 19.21
CA ARG A 120 -1.81 -11.28 20.21
C ARG A 120 -1.74 -9.77 20.36
N GLY A 121 -1.97 -9.26 21.57
CA GLY A 121 -1.93 -7.83 21.86
C GLY A 121 -2.77 -7.46 23.06
N LYS A 122 -3.12 -6.17 23.13
CA LYS A 122 -3.86 -5.61 24.25
C LYS A 122 -5.36 -5.91 24.17
N LEU A 123 -5.94 -6.30 25.31
CA LEU A 123 -7.38 -6.35 25.51
C LEU A 123 -7.77 -5.41 26.66
N GLU A 124 -8.97 -4.88 26.59
CA GLU A 124 -9.62 -4.12 27.68
C GLU A 124 -11.03 -4.66 27.90
N GLN A 125 -11.32 -5.11 29.14
CA GLN A 125 -12.63 -5.66 29.50
C GLN A 125 -13.15 -6.73 28.53
N GLY A 126 -12.25 -7.60 28.05
CA GLY A 126 -12.55 -8.67 27.10
C GLY A 126 -12.61 -8.26 25.63
N LYS A 127 -12.39 -7.01 25.30
CA LYS A 127 -12.37 -6.52 23.92
C LYS A 127 -10.95 -6.25 23.45
N ILE A 128 -10.65 -6.60 22.21
CA ILE A 128 -9.40 -6.23 21.55
C ILE A 128 -9.33 -4.70 21.40
N GLN A 129 -8.22 -4.10 21.88
CA GLN A 129 -7.99 -2.67 21.87
C GLN A 129 -6.53 -2.34 21.62
N GLY A 130 -6.26 -1.19 20.95
CA GLY A 130 -4.90 -0.70 20.73
C GLY A 130 -4.12 -1.55 19.75
N LEU A 131 -2.81 -1.68 19.95
CA LEU A 131 -1.94 -2.42 19.04
C LEU A 131 -2.05 -3.92 19.26
N GLY A 132 -2.08 -4.67 18.16
CA GLY A 132 -2.12 -6.12 18.18
C GLY A 132 -1.81 -6.75 16.83
N GLU A 133 -1.73 -8.07 16.85
CA GLU A 133 -1.53 -8.90 15.66
C GLU A 133 -2.63 -9.96 15.60
N MET A 134 -3.29 -10.05 14.46
CA MET A 134 -4.29 -11.05 14.15
C MET A 134 -3.80 -11.92 13.01
N GLN A 135 -3.89 -13.24 13.18
CA GLN A 135 -3.63 -14.21 12.11
C GLN A 135 -4.87 -15.03 11.89
N TRP A 136 -5.25 -15.21 10.63
CA TRP A 136 -6.38 -16.05 10.21
C TRP A 136 -5.88 -17.40 9.70
N SER A 137 -6.70 -18.43 9.88
CA SER A 137 -6.40 -19.79 9.42
C SER A 137 -6.22 -19.93 7.91
N ASP A 138 -6.72 -18.97 7.12
CA ASP A 138 -6.57 -18.91 5.66
C ASP A 138 -5.27 -18.27 5.20
N GLY A 139 -4.39 -17.84 6.13
CA GLY A 139 -3.10 -17.24 5.85
C GLY A 139 -3.08 -15.71 5.81
N ARG A 140 -4.23 -15.05 5.96
CA ARG A 140 -4.25 -13.60 6.16
C ARG A 140 -3.59 -13.22 7.48
N SER A 141 -2.99 -12.04 7.51
CA SER A 141 -2.48 -11.46 8.76
C SER A 141 -2.73 -9.95 8.80
N TYR A 142 -2.89 -9.43 10.00
CA TYR A 142 -2.97 -8.00 10.26
C TYR A 142 -2.14 -7.68 11.50
N ARG A 143 -1.38 -6.61 11.42
CA ARG A 143 -0.63 -6.03 12.53
C ARG A 143 -0.88 -4.54 12.58
N GLY A 144 -1.51 -4.04 13.63
CA GLY A 144 -1.87 -2.63 13.72
C GLY A 144 -2.83 -2.33 14.84
N GLU A 145 -3.57 -1.24 14.66
CA GLU A 145 -4.50 -0.72 15.66
C GLU A 145 -5.87 -1.40 15.56
N PHE A 146 -6.43 -1.67 16.73
CA PHE A 146 -7.78 -2.18 16.91
C PHE A 146 -8.57 -1.24 17.82
N LYS A 147 -9.84 -1.09 17.53
CA LYS A 147 -10.81 -0.40 18.35
C LYS A 147 -12.06 -1.26 18.51
N ASP A 148 -12.40 -1.62 19.76
CA ASP A 148 -13.55 -2.47 20.07
C ASP A 148 -13.59 -3.79 19.29
N GLY A 149 -12.44 -4.40 19.01
CA GLY A 149 -12.30 -5.62 18.25
C GLY A 149 -12.28 -5.45 16.73
N ILE A 150 -12.38 -4.22 16.23
CA ILE A 150 -12.42 -3.89 14.79
C ILE A 150 -11.09 -3.30 14.37
N ILE A 151 -10.55 -3.74 13.25
CA ILE A 151 -9.36 -3.14 12.62
C ILE A 151 -9.65 -1.68 12.27
N SER A 152 -8.82 -0.77 12.81
CA SER A 152 -8.98 0.68 12.67
C SER A 152 -7.63 1.36 12.86
N GLY A 153 -7.47 2.60 12.36
CA GLY A 153 -6.20 3.32 12.51
C GLY A 153 -5.10 2.79 11.59
N LYS A 154 -3.85 2.81 12.04
CA LYS A 154 -2.71 2.39 11.21
C LYS A 154 -2.44 0.90 11.33
N GLY A 155 -2.13 0.28 10.17
CA GLY A 155 -1.82 -1.15 10.16
C GLY A 155 -1.14 -1.65 8.88
N ASP A 156 -0.78 -2.91 8.94
CA ASP A 156 -0.16 -3.71 7.91
C ASP A 156 -0.99 -4.99 7.74
N PHE A 157 -1.63 -5.13 6.60
CA PHE A 157 -2.49 -6.26 6.27
C PHE A 157 -1.92 -7.03 5.09
N ILE A 158 -1.86 -8.33 5.23
CA ILE A 158 -1.47 -9.26 4.16
C ILE A 158 -2.67 -10.16 3.87
N SER A 159 -3.11 -10.17 2.62
CA SER A 159 -4.21 -10.99 2.14
C SER A 159 -3.76 -12.40 1.73
N VAL A 160 -4.70 -13.30 1.50
CA VAL A 160 -4.44 -14.71 1.08
C VAL A 160 -3.65 -14.79 -0.23
N ASN A 161 -3.91 -13.89 -1.17
CA ASN A 161 -3.22 -13.86 -2.46
C ASN A 161 -1.84 -13.17 -2.42
N GLY A 162 -1.39 -12.72 -1.23
CA GLY A 162 -0.11 -12.04 -1.05
C GLY A 162 -0.14 -10.52 -1.30
N GLU A 163 -1.30 -9.95 -1.58
CA GLU A 163 -1.46 -8.49 -1.58
C GLU A 163 -1.21 -7.94 -0.17
N ARG A 164 -0.42 -6.87 -0.04
CA ARG A 164 -0.12 -6.24 1.23
C ARG A 164 -0.48 -4.76 1.19
N PHE A 165 -1.23 -4.31 2.18
CA PHE A 165 -1.52 -2.90 2.37
C PHE A 165 -0.95 -2.40 3.70
N VAL A 166 -0.21 -1.29 3.64
CA VAL A 166 0.34 -0.60 4.80
C VAL A 166 -0.20 0.83 4.81
N GLY A 167 -1.02 1.17 5.78
CA GLY A 167 -1.66 2.50 5.81
C GLY A 167 -2.78 2.60 6.82
N ASP A 168 -3.70 3.51 6.54
CA ASP A 168 -4.85 3.78 7.39
C ASP A 168 -5.99 2.79 7.10
N PHE A 169 -6.67 2.37 8.17
CA PHE A 169 -7.84 1.48 8.12
C PHE A 169 -9.04 2.15 8.77
N ARG A 170 -10.21 1.90 8.20
CA ARG A 170 -11.51 2.23 8.78
C ARG A 170 -12.47 1.08 8.52
N ASP A 171 -13.15 0.61 9.57
CA ASP A 171 -14.13 -0.46 9.47
C ASP A 171 -13.59 -1.68 8.70
N GLU A 172 -12.39 -2.16 9.13
CA GLU A 172 -11.65 -3.30 8.58
C GLU A 172 -11.20 -3.15 7.13
N LYS A 173 -11.29 -1.96 6.54
CA LYS A 173 -10.92 -1.72 5.13
C LYS A 173 -9.82 -0.67 5.02
N PRO A 174 -8.89 -0.82 4.05
CA PRO A 174 -8.00 0.26 3.65
C PRO A 174 -8.77 1.56 3.41
N HIS A 175 -8.33 2.64 4.06
CA HIS A 175 -8.95 3.95 4.00
C HIS A 175 -7.88 5.02 4.25
N GLY A 176 -8.10 6.30 3.81
CA GLY A 176 -7.07 7.32 3.99
C GLY A 176 -5.85 7.07 3.13
N ASN A 177 -4.66 7.30 3.67
CA ASN A 177 -3.42 7.15 2.91
C ASN A 177 -2.73 5.82 3.21
N GLY A 178 -2.11 5.24 2.17
CA GLY A 178 -1.33 4.03 2.34
C GLY A 178 -0.57 3.60 1.10
N THR A 179 0.12 2.48 1.26
CA THR A 179 0.85 1.80 0.18
C THR A 179 0.30 0.40 0.00
N LEU A 180 -0.12 0.11 -1.22
CA LEU A 180 -0.59 -1.20 -1.65
C LEU A 180 0.49 -1.86 -2.50
N PHE A 181 0.94 -3.02 -2.08
CA PHE A 181 1.87 -3.89 -2.80
C PHE A 181 1.05 -5.03 -3.41
N SER A 182 1.01 -5.08 -4.72
CA SER A 182 0.28 -6.13 -5.45
C SER A 182 1.15 -7.36 -5.71
N PRO A 183 0.56 -8.57 -5.85
CA PRO A 183 1.31 -9.79 -6.12
C PRO A 183 2.10 -9.77 -7.41
N ASP A 184 1.67 -8.98 -8.40
CA ASP A 184 2.38 -8.76 -9.66
C ASP A 184 3.59 -7.83 -9.56
N SER A 185 3.92 -7.36 -8.34
CA SER A 185 4.96 -6.38 -8.03
C SER A 185 4.64 -4.94 -8.43
N SER A 186 3.42 -4.62 -8.79
CA SER A 186 2.99 -3.22 -8.89
C SER A 186 2.82 -2.61 -7.49
N ILE A 187 3.08 -1.31 -7.37
CA ILE A 187 3.01 -0.59 -6.10
C ILE A 187 2.18 0.66 -6.29
N TYR A 188 1.09 0.76 -5.54
CA TYR A 188 0.31 1.99 -5.44
C TYR A 188 0.62 2.70 -4.13
N MET A 189 0.75 4.02 -4.18
CA MET A 189 0.89 4.88 -3.02
C MET A 189 -0.07 6.06 -3.16
N GLY A 190 -0.99 6.21 -2.24
CA GLY A 190 -1.99 7.28 -2.32
C GLY A 190 -3.20 7.07 -1.45
N GLU A 191 -4.27 7.75 -1.84
CA GLU A 191 -5.53 7.74 -1.11
C GLU A 191 -6.33 6.46 -1.41
N MET A 192 -6.88 5.88 -0.36
CA MET A 192 -7.77 4.71 -0.40
C MET A 192 -9.13 5.08 0.18
N GLN A 193 -10.18 4.53 -0.39
CA GLN A 193 -11.53 4.64 0.16
C GLN A 193 -12.24 3.30 0.08
N ASN A 194 -12.59 2.74 1.23
CA ASN A 194 -13.29 1.44 1.36
C ASN A 194 -12.58 0.30 0.60
N GLY A 195 -11.25 0.26 0.66
CA GLY A 195 -10.43 -0.75 -0.01
C GLY A 195 -10.14 -0.49 -1.49
N LEU A 196 -10.53 0.66 -2.03
CA LEU A 196 -10.30 1.02 -3.43
C LEU A 196 -9.35 2.22 -3.54
N MET A 197 -8.47 2.22 -4.55
CA MET A 197 -7.69 3.40 -4.92
C MET A 197 -8.64 4.52 -5.33
N GLN A 198 -8.48 5.69 -4.67
CA GLN A 198 -9.35 6.84 -4.83
C GLN A 198 -8.52 8.11 -4.65
N GLY A 199 -8.99 9.26 -5.17
CA GLY A 199 -8.30 10.53 -4.97
C GLY A 199 -6.94 10.57 -5.66
N ARG A 200 -5.91 11.14 -5.03
CA ARG A 200 -4.57 11.26 -5.60
C ARG A 200 -3.68 10.09 -5.22
N GLY A 201 -2.85 9.66 -6.18
CA GLY A 201 -1.90 8.59 -5.93
C GLY A 201 -0.86 8.45 -7.05
N THR A 202 0.11 7.60 -6.75
CA THR A 202 1.17 7.18 -7.66
C THR A 202 1.11 5.67 -7.80
N LEU A 203 1.12 5.17 -9.03
CA LEU A 203 1.15 3.74 -9.34
C LEU A 203 2.40 3.43 -10.16
N ALA A 204 3.31 2.63 -9.59
CA ALA A 204 4.40 2.02 -10.31
C ALA A 204 3.95 0.66 -10.83
N PHE A 205 4.06 0.45 -12.14
CA PHE A 205 3.63 -0.79 -12.79
C PHE A 205 4.74 -1.85 -12.73
N SER A 206 4.36 -3.11 -12.61
CA SER A 206 5.29 -4.26 -12.58
C SER A 206 6.18 -4.37 -13.82
N GLY A 207 5.65 -4.02 -14.98
CA GLY A 207 6.39 -3.97 -16.25
C GLY A 207 7.31 -2.75 -16.42
N GLY A 208 7.42 -1.90 -15.39
CA GLY A 208 8.03 -0.57 -15.48
C GLY A 208 7.03 0.47 -15.93
N GLY A 209 7.37 1.73 -15.70
CA GLY A 209 6.46 2.84 -15.92
C GLY A 209 5.83 3.34 -14.61
N LEU A 210 5.27 4.53 -14.68
CA LEU A 210 4.74 5.26 -13.53
C LEU A 210 3.51 6.05 -13.94
N TYR A 211 2.49 6.05 -13.12
CA TYR A 211 1.39 6.99 -13.20
C TYR A 211 1.33 7.82 -11.93
N GLU A 212 1.21 9.12 -12.06
CA GLU A 212 0.94 10.06 -10.98
C GLU A 212 -0.29 10.90 -11.34
N GLY A 213 -1.34 10.79 -10.54
CA GLY A 213 -2.59 11.49 -10.87
C GLY A 213 -3.75 11.08 -10.00
N SER A 214 -4.94 11.33 -10.51
CA SER A 214 -6.18 11.00 -9.82
C SER A 214 -6.64 9.58 -10.13
N PHE A 215 -7.25 8.95 -9.12
CA PHE A 215 -7.86 7.62 -9.19
C PHE A 215 -9.34 7.68 -8.84
N MET A 216 -10.12 6.84 -9.45
CA MET A 216 -11.52 6.58 -9.11
C MET A 216 -11.80 5.09 -9.22
N LYS A 217 -12.15 4.44 -8.09
CA LYS A 217 -12.50 3.01 -8.03
C LYS A 217 -11.45 2.11 -8.70
N ASN A 218 -10.19 2.23 -8.29
CA ASN A 218 -9.02 1.49 -8.80
C ASN A 218 -8.58 1.85 -10.23
N GLN A 219 -9.14 2.87 -10.85
CA GLN A 219 -8.80 3.25 -12.22
C GLN A 219 -8.19 4.67 -12.27
N MET A 220 -7.20 4.89 -13.14
CA MET A 220 -6.74 6.22 -13.49
C MET A 220 -7.92 7.04 -13.99
N HIS A 221 -8.11 8.24 -13.42
CA HIS A 221 -9.24 9.11 -13.74
C HIS A 221 -8.88 10.58 -13.53
N GLY A 222 -9.52 11.50 -14.28
CA GLY A 222 -9.18 12.91 -14.18
C GLY A 222 -7.78 13.20 -14.72
N PHE A 223 -7.12 14.23 -14.19
CA PHE A 223 -5.81 14.65 -14.67
C PHE A 223 -4.69 13.81 -14.05
N GLY A 224 -3.70 13.44 -14.89
CA GLY A 224 -2.52 12.71 -14.46
C GLY A 224 -1.39 12.71 -15.48
N GLU A 225 -0.25 12.20 -15.06
CA GLU A 225 0.94 12.00 -15.87
C GLU A 225 1.33 10.52 -15.84
N HIS A 226 1.50 9.93 -17.01
CA HIS A 226 1.91 8.54 -17.17
C HIS A 226 3.20 8.49 -17.96
N THR A 227 4.20 7.80 -17.41
CA THR A 227 5.43 7.44 -18.11
C THR A 227 5.45 5.95 -18.31
N SER A 228 5.52 5.50 -19.55
CA SER A 228 5.61 4.07 -19.88
C SER A 228 7.03 3.53 -19.68
N SER A 229 7.18 2.21 -19.69
CA SER A 229 8.47 1.53 -19.51
C SER A 229 9.48 1.81 -20.61
N ASP A 230 9.03 2.13 -21.81
CA ASP A 230 9.85 2.46 -22.98
C ASP A 230 10.21 3.96 -23.06
N GLY A 231 9.65 4.79 -22.17
CA GLY A 231 9.98 6.19 -22.03
C GLY A 231 9.00 7.14 -22.71
N GLU A 232 7.86 6.67 -23.23
CA GLU A 232 6.79 7.58 -23.65
C GLU A 232 6.18 8.26 -22.41
N THR A 233 5.75 9.51 -22.55
CA THR A 233 5.05 10.24 -21.50
C THR A 233 3.71 10.77 -22.02
N TYR A 234 2.69 10.63 -21.18
CA TYR A 234 1.40 11.26 -21.43
C TYR A 234 1.03 12.13 -20.23
N LYS A 235 0.64 13.37 -20.51
CA LYS A 235 0.15 14.31 -19.51
C LYS A 235 -1.18 14.86 -19.95
N GLY A 236 -2.25 14.51 -19.25
CA GLY A 236 -3.59 14.88 -19.67
C GLY A 236 -4.68 14.20 -18.87
N ASN A 237 -5.87 14.17 -19.41
CA ASN A 237 -7.02 13.59 -18.77
C ASN A 237 -7.13 12.09 -19.03
N PHE A 238 -7.60 11.38 -18.00
CA PHE A 238 -7.93 9.96 -18.02
C PHE A 238 -9.40 9.73 -17.67
N LYS A 239 -10.00 8.73 -18.27
CA LYS A 239 -11.34 8.25 -17.94
C LYS A 239 -11.34 6.73 -17.95
N ASN A 240 -11.65 6.13 -16.81
CA ASN A 240 -11.70 4.67 -16.64
C ASN A 240 -10.42 3.96 -17.10
N GLY A 241 -9.26 4.49 -16.71
CA GLY A 241 -7.95 3.94 -17.05
C GLY A 241 -7.41 4.29 -18.44
N GLN A 242 -8.18 5.01 -19.26
CA GLN A 242 -7.81 5.36 -20.64
C GLN A 242 -7.53 6.86 -20.79
N ARG A 243 -6.56 7.22 -21.65
CA ARG A 243 -6.36 8.60 -22.12
C ARG A 243 -7.65 9.10 -22.76
N HIS A 244 -8.13 10.27 -22.33
CA HIS A 244 -9.41 10.82 -22.78
C HIS A 244 -9.41 12.34 -22.62
N GLY A 245 -10.15 13.07 -23.51
CA GLY A 245 -10.14 14.53 -23.49
C GLY A 245 -8.78 15.09 -23.89
N PHE A 246 -8.43 16.27 -23.42
CA PHE A 246 -7.19 16.94 -23.84
C PHE A 246 -5.96 16.39 -23.12
N GLY A 247 -4.84 16.23 -23.88
CA GLY A 247 -3.56 15.79 -23.32
C GLY A 247 -2.39 15.98 -24.30
N ILE A 248 -1.19 15.75 -23.78
CA ILE A 248 0.07 15.76 -24.51
C ILE A 248 0.72 14.39 -24.38
N LEU A 249 0.99 13.74 -25.51
CA LEU A 249 1.73 12.51 -25.62
C LEU A 249 3.08 12.81 -26.24
N THR A 250 4.17 12.51 -25.53
CA THR A 250 5.53 12.64 -26.05
C THR A 250 6.11 11.24 -26.26
N PHE A 251 6.50 10.96 -27.48
CA PHE A 251 7.09 9.68 -27.86
C PHE A 251 8.57 9.62 -27.52
N LYS A 252 9.11 8.43 -27.48
CA LYS A 252 10.52 8.17 -27.16
C LYS A 252 11.51 8.86 -28.10
N ASN A 253 11.14 9.08 -29.35
CA ASN A 253 11.95 9.76 -30.36
C ASN A 253 11.86 11.30 -30.27
N GLY A 254 11.13 11.85 -29.31
CA GLY A 254 10.96 13.29 -29.13
C GLY A 254 9.78 13.88 -29.92
N SER A 255 9.12 13.14 -30.79
CA SER A 255 7.86 13.57 -31.41
C SER A 255 6.78 13.75 -30.33
N ALA A 256 5.82 14.64 -30.57
CA ALA A 256 4.76 14.89 -29.61
C ALA A 256 3.40 15.13 -30.32
N TYR A 257 2.36 14.57 -29.71
CA TYR A 257 0.99 14.88 -30.04
C TYR A 257 0.37 15.70 -28.90
N GLU A 258 -0.27 16.81 -29.25
CA GLU A 258 -1.03 17.66 -28.34
C GLU A 258 -2.43 17.84 -28.89
N GLY A 259 -3.45 17.40 -28.20
CA GLY A 259 -4.83 17.43 -28.67
C GLY A 259 -5.79 16.58 -27.89
N GLU A 260 -6.91 16.29 -28.51
CA GLU A 260 -7.95 15.45 -27.92
C GLU A 260 -7.60 13.97 -28.05
N PHE A 261 -8.04 13.19 -27.04
CA PHE A 261 -7.93 11.73 -26.96
C PHE A 261 -9.30 11.10 -26.74
N SER A 262 -9.53 9.99 -27.38
CA SER A 262 -10.65 9.09 -27.13
C SER A 262 -10.16 7.65 -27.09
N ASN A 263 -10.47 6.91 -26.01
CA ASN A 263 -10.09 5.49 -25.84
C ASN A 263 -8.60 5.21 -26.12
N ASN A 264 -7.72 5.99 -25.49
CA ASN A 264 -6.25 5.96 -25.61
C ASN A 264 -5.68 6.50 -26.92
N GLN A 265 -6.48 6.88 -27.90
CA GLN A 265 -6.05 7.30 -29.24
C GLN A 265 -6.26 8.79 -29.47
N PRO A 266 -5.35 9.46 -30.22
CA PRO A 266 -5.59 10.77 -30.76
C PRO A 266 -6.94 10.83 -31.50
N HIS A 267 -7.72 11.86 -31.20
CA HIS A 267 -9.06 12.09 -31.77
C HIS A 267 -9.39 13.57 -31.79
N GLY A 268 -10.30 14.02 -32.67
CA GLY A 268 -10.66 15.42 -32.75
C GLY A 268 -9.51 16.33 -33.21
N GLU A 269 -9.51 17.57 -32.77
CA GLU A 269 -8.46 18.54 -33.09
C GLU A 269 -7.15 18.22 -32.37
N GLY A 270 -6.03 18.31 -33.13
CA GLY A 270 -4.71 18.05 -32.56
C GLY A 270 -3.56 18.60 -33.37
N ARG A 271 -2.41 18.66 -32.71
CA ARG A 271 -1.12 19.06 -33.27
C ARG A 271 -0.11 17.94 -33.09
N LEU A 272 0.44 17.44 -34.17
CA LEU A 272 1.54 16.47 -34.18
C LEU A 272 2.83 17.20 -34.54
N SER A 273 3.85 17.09 -33.68
CA SER A 273 5.20 17.60 -33.95
C SER A 273 6.14 16.42 -34.09
N LEU A 274 6.86 16.32 -35.18
CA LEU A 274 7.86 15.27 -35.39
C LEU A 274 9.23 15.69 -34.90
N GLU A 275 10.14 14.72 -34.65
CA GLU A 275 11.52 14.95 -34.23
C GLU A 275 12.28 15.90 -35.18
N GLY A 276 12.01 15.84 -36.46
CA GLY A 276 12.61 16.70 -37.49
C GLY A 276 12.12 18.17 -37.53
N GLY A 277 11.15 18.50 -36.67
CA GLY A 277 10.56 19.84 -36.57
C GLY A 277 9.36 20.07 -37.47
N GLU A 278 8.92 19.06 -38.23
CA GLU A 278 7.69 19.13 -39.02
C GLU A 278 6.47 19.07 -38.10
N ILE A 279 5.45 19.83 -38.43
CA ILE A 279 4.23 19.96 -37.64
C ILE A 279 3.01 19.73 -38.52
N TYR A 280 2.10 18.89 -38.07
CA TYR A 280 0.74 18.79 -38.59
C TYR A 280 -0.25 19.36 -37.57
N LYS A 281 -1.21 20.15 -38.05
CA LYS A 281 -2.34 20.66 -37.26
C LYS A 281 -3.64 20.33 -38.02
N GLY A 282 -4.54 19.60 -37.40
CA GLY A 282 -5.80 19.21 -38.03
C GLY A 282 -6.54 18.14 -37.27
N GLN A 283 -7.44 17.45 -37.97
CA GLN A 283 -8.31 16.42 -37.39
C GLN A 283 -7.61 15.06 -37.28
N PHE A 284 -7.91 14.38 -36.19
CA PHE A 284 -7.51 13.01 -35.93
C PHE A 284 -8.72 12.14 -35.63
N LYS A 285 -8.69 10.89 -36.04
CA LYS A 285 -9.68 9.90 -35.76
C LYS A 285 -9.02 8.55 -35.54
N ASP A 286 -9.30 7.96 -34.36
CA ASP A 286 -8.80 6.63 -33.97
C ASP A 286 -7.30 6.47 -34.21
N GLY A 287 -6.52 7.48 -33.77
CA GLY A 287 -5.07 7.52 -33.87
C GLY A 287 -4.50 7.88 -35.25
N LYS A 288 -5.34 8.22 -36.20
CA LYS A 288 -4.92 8.57 -37.59
C LYS A 288 -5.29 10.00 -37.93
N ILE A 289 -4.49 10.61 -38.80
CA ILE A 289 -4.84 11.88 -39.42
C ILE A 289 -6.12 11.70 -40.28
N GLU A 290 -7.12 12.56 -40.10
CA GLU A 290 -8.36 12.57 -40.86
C GLU A 290 -8.51 13.88 -41.61
N GLY A 291 -8.78 13.79 -42.93
CA GLY A 291 -9.06 14.96 -43.78
C GLY A 291 -7.84 15.82 -44.09
N SER A 292 -8.07 17.11 -44.30
CA SER A 292 -7.04 18.10 -44.61
C SER A 292 -6.62 18.86 -43.35
N GLY A 293 -5.33 19.10 -43.24
CA GLY A 293 -4.75 19.91 -42.14
C GLY A 293 -3.75 20.92 -42.69
N VAL A 294 -3.10 21.64 -41.77
CA VAL A 294 -1.98 22.54 -42.07
C VAL A 294 -0.69 21.84 -41.72
N CYS A 295 0.24 21.79 -42.65
CA CYS A 295 1.56 21.19 -42.47
C CYS A 295 2.64 22.25 -42.61
N GLU A 296 3.54 22.30 -41.67
CA GLU A 296 4.60 23.30 -41.53
C GLU A 296 5.95 22.59 -41.24
N SER A 297 7.04 23.16 -41.80
CA SER A 297 8.40 22.80 -41.40
C SER A 297 9.23 24.06 -41.36
N GLN A 298 9.93 24.34 -40.26
CA GLN A 298 10.74 25.55 -40.06
C GLN A 298 9.97 26.86 -40.45
N GLU A 299 8.69 26.93 -40.03
CA GLU A 299 7.74 28.03 -40.30
C GLU A 299 7.25 28.13 -41.77
N GLU A 300 7.70 27.27 -42.69
CA GLU A 300 7.21 27.19 -44.05
C GLU A 300 6.09 26.14 -44.20
N LYS A 301 5.10 26.44 -45.06
CA LYS A 301 4.05 25.47 -45.40
C LYS A 301 4.62 24.38 -46.30
N ILE A 302 4.39 23.13 -45.92
CA ILE A 302 4.81 21.96 -46.68
C ILE A 302 3.61 21.09 -47.10
N SER A 303 3.82 20.13 -48.00
CA SER A 303 2.80 19.15 -48.36
C SER A 303 2.50 18.21 -47.19
N CYS A 304 1.22 18.02 -46.87
CA CYS A 304 0.77 17.07 -45.83
C CYS A 304 0.95 15.59 -46.25
N ALA A 305 1.27 15.28 -47.49
CA ALA A 305 1.55 13.93 -47.94
C ALA A 305 2.66 13.25 -47.11
N TYR A 306 3.62 14.04 -46.64
CA TYR A 306 4.71 13.58 -45.78
C TYR A 306 4.23 12.89 -44.47
N PHE A 307 3.16 13.39 -43.86
CA PHE A 307 2.57 12.84 -42.66
C PHE A 307 1.69 11.61 -42.94
N LEU A 308 1.03 11.56 -44.10
CA LEU A 308 0.15 10.46 -44.49
C LEU A 308 0.93 9.18 -44.84
N GLU A 309 2.16 9.34 -45.34
CA GLU A 309 3.02 8.21 -45.72
C GLU A 309 3.75 7.55 -44.54
N ARG A 310 4.06 8.31 -43.50
CA ARG A 310 4.86 7.81 -42.34
C ARG A 310 4.03 7.12 -41.27
N GLY A 311 2.73 7.37 -41.19
CA GLY A 311 1.85 6.83 -40.16
C GLY A 311 2.19 7.38 -38.77
N PHE A 312 1.30 7.07 -37.85
CA PHE A 312 1.46 7.41 -36.41
C PHE A 312 2.04 6.21 -35.67
#